data_82e891500cc6f3e850515acedfe042d8
#
_entry.id   82e891500cc6f3e850515acedfe042d8
#
_cell.length_a   1.000
_cell.length_b   1.000
_cell.length_c   1.000
_cell.angle_alpha   90.00
_cell.angle_beta   90.00
_cell.angle_gamma   90.00
#
_symmetry.space_group_name_H-M   'P 1'
#
loop_
_entity.id
_entity.type
_entity.pdbx_description
1 polymer ?
#
loop_
_entity_poly.entity_id
_entity_poly.type
_entity_poly.pdbx_seq_one_letter_code
_entity_poly.pdbx_strand_id
1 'polypeptide(L)'
;MCARRDRRLMIGHLLQYHPGFIKLRELVREGALGRVEYISSTRLNLGKVRREEDILWSFAPHDLSMILSLVGEKPCDVTAQGGYYLHKTIADVTTTLLAFPGGGQAHVFVSWLHRFKEQKLAVIGDRAMAVFDDGQPWSSKLVIYPHRIEWRGAMPVPQKAEADPVALDEGEPLNIECRHFLDCIASGNAPRTDGYEGLRVLRVLARASEALKRASVPPPSAKVQRYPDVQIHESAFIDDPCEIGAGSRIWHFVHILPRTRIGLNCSLGRNVMAGPDVTIGDRCKIQNNVSIYKGVTLEDGVFCGPSCVFTNVNNPRAEIERKDDFRPTLVRRGATIGANATIVCGHTIGEHAFIAAGAVVTTDVSPFALMAGVPARRIGWVSHDGERLGSDLVCPRSGRRYREAGAERIEEIA
;
A
#
# COMPACT_ATOMS: atom_id res chain seq x y z
N MET A 1 -33.43 -14.05 -26.96
CA MET A 1 -34.90 -14.03 -26.81
C MET A 1 -35.52 -13.01 -27.79
N CYS A 2 -35.06 -11.76 -27.87
CA CYS A 2 -35.62 -10.74 -28.77
C CYS A 2 -35.57 -11.15 -30.24
N ALA A 3 -34.44 -11.60 -30.77
CA ALA A 3 -34.29 -12.05 -32.15
C ALA A 3 -35.26 -13.18 -32.53
N ARG A 4 -35.53 -14.12 -31.62
CA ARG A 4 -36.48 -15.22 -31.87
C ARG A 4 -37.94 -14.75 -31.98
N ARG A 5 -38.25 -13.51 -31.54
CA ARG A 5 -39.57 -12.89 -31.55
C ARG A 5 -39.63 -11.70 -32.51
N ASP A 6 -38.62 -11.55 -33.37
CA ASP A 6 -38.48 -10.42 -34.28
C ASP A 6 -38.62 -9.05 -33.56
N ARG A 7 -37.98 -8.94 -32.40
CA ARG A 7 -37.94 -7.71 -31.62
C ARG A 7 -36.54 -7.13 -31.64
N ARG A 8 -36.44 -5.79 -31.66
CA ARG A 8 -35.19 -5.07 -31.57
C ARG A 8 -34.83 -4.84 -30.11
N LEU A 9 -33.56 -5.02 -29.75
CA LEU A 9 -32.99 -4.68 -28.44
C LEU A 9 -31.93 -3.61 -28.64
N MET A 10 -32.08 -2.52 -27.96
CA MET A 10 -31.08 -1.44 -27.90
C MET A 10 -30.65 -1.21 -26.45
N ILE A 11 -29.41 -0.91 -26.23
CA ILE A 11 -28.82 -0.58 -24.93
C ILE A 11 -28.63 0.93 -24.90
N GLY A 12 -29.00 1.58 -23.78
CA GLY A 12 -28.92 3.04 -23.59
C GLY A 12 -27.48 3.55 -23.38
N HIS A 13 -26.60 3.32 -24.33
CA HIS A 13 -25.25 3.88 -24.31
C HIS A 13 -25.26 5.23 -25.02
N LEU A 14 -25.85 6.23 -24.36
CA LEU A 14 -26.17 7.54 -24.86
C LEU A 14 -25.04 8.22 -25.64
N LEU A 15 -23.79 8.13 -25.14
CA LEU A 15 -22.64 8.79 -25.76
C LEU A 15 -22.28 8.23 -27.16
N GLN A 16 -22.73 7.04 -27.51
CA GLN A 16 -22.61 6.51 -28.87
C GLN A 16 -23.43 7.32 -29.91
N TYR A 17 -24.35 8.15 -29.44
CA TYR A 17 -25.23 8.99 -30.23
C TYR A 17 -24.88 10.49 -30.13
N HIS A 18 -23.86 10.83 -29.33
CA HIS A 18 -23.39 12.22 -29.21
C HIS A 18 -22.68 12.66 -30.51
N PRO A 19 -23.06 13.79 -31.15
CA PRO A 19 -22.45 14.23 -32.39
C PRO A 19 -20.94 14.31 -32.36
N GLY A 20 -20.35 14.84 -31.29
CA GLY A 20 -18.90 14.90 -31.11
C GLY A 20 -18.24 13.53 -31.08
N PHE A 21 -18.85 12.51 -30.44
CA PHE A 21 -18.32 11.15 -30.44
C PHE A 21 -18.51 10.45 -31.80
N ILE A 22 -19.65 10.70 -32.48
CA ILE A 22 -19.85 10.18 -33.85
C ILE A 22 -18.74 10.70 -34.75
N LYS A 23 -18.44 11.99 -34.71
CA LYS A 23 -17.38 12.61 -35.50
C LYS A 23 -15.99 12.11 -35.12
N LEU A 24 -15.69 11.97 -33.84
CA LEU A 24 -14.43 11.37 -33.38
C LEU A 24 -14.24 9.94 -33.96
N ARG A 25 -15.29 9.13 -33.95
CA ARG A 25 -15.24 7.76 -34.48
C ARG A 25 -15.02 7.74 -35.99
N GLU A 26 -15.60 8.70 -36.74
CA GLU A 26 -15.33 8.88 -38.18
C GLU A 26 -13.85 9.21 -38.39
N LEU A 27 -13.30 10.21 -37.71
CA LEU A 27 -11.90 10.61 -37.80
C LEU A 27 -10.94 9.45 -37.51
N VAL A 28 -11.24 8.63 -36.50
CA VAL A 28 -10.44 7.45 -36.18
C VAL A 28 -10.51 6.43 -37.33
N ARG A 29 -11.69 6.16 -37.90
CA ARG A 29 -11.89 5.24 -39.03
C ARG A 29 -11.21 5.70 -40.33
N GLU A 30 -11.22 7.00 -40.58
CA GLU A 30 -10.56 7.64 -41.70
C GLU A 30 -9.03 7.69 -41.54
N GLY A 31 -8.54 7.32 -40.36
CA GLY A 31 -7.10 7.31 -40.02
C GLY A 31 -6.52 8.71 -39.82
N ALA A 32 -7.35 9.72 -39.50
CA ALA A 32 -6.89 11.08 -39.26
C ALA A 32 -5.90 11.17 -38.08
N LEU A 33 -6.02 10.29 -37.08
CA LEU A 33 -5.11 10.21 -35.92
C LEU A 33 -3.93 9.26 -36.16
N GLY A 34 -3.90 8.53 -37.30
CA GLY A 34 -2.96 7.45 -37.50
C GLY A 34 -3.37 6.17 -36.76
N ARG A 35 -2.40 5.37 -36.37
CA ARG A 35 -2.64 4.18 -35.52
C ARG A 35 -2.92 4.64 -34.09
N VAL A 36 -4.07 4.24 -33.54
CA VAL A 36 -4.41 4.52 -32.15
C VAL A 36 -3.49 3.72 -31.23
N GLU A 37 -2.74 4.43 -30.39
CA GLU A 37 -1.79 3.85 -29.45
C GLU A 37 -2.36 3.79 -28.04
N TYR A 38 -3.09 4.83 -27.66
CA TYR A 38 -3.57 4.97 -26.30
C TYR A 38 -4.89 5.75 -26.22
N ILE A 39 -5.79 5.34 -25.33
CA ILE A 39 -7.04 6.06 -25.04
C ILE A 39 -7.15 6.34 -23.54
N SER A 40 -7.43 7.58 -23.20
CA SER A 40 -7.66 8.03 -21.82
C SER A 40 -9.09 8.50 -21.67
N SER A 41 -9.83 7.94 -20.72
CA SER A 41 -11.17 8.39 -20.36
C SER A 41 -11.28 8.80 -18.92
N THR A 42 -11.86 9.97 -18.67
CA THR A 42 -12.08 10.52 -17.33
C THR A 42 -13.54 10.93 -17.20
N ARG A 43 -14.20 10.40 -16.14
CA ARG A 43 -15.57 10.77 -15.81
C ARG A 43 -15.69 11.03 -14.32
N LEU A 44 -15.78 12.30 -13.97
CA LEU A 44 -15.73 12.81 -12.62
C LEU A 44 -16.95 13.68 -12.34
N ASN A 45 -17.55 13.52 -11.18
CA ASN A 45 -18.64 14.40 -10.75
C ASN A 45 -18.94 14.16 -9.26
N LEU A 46 -19.15 15.21 -8.48
CA LEU A 46 -19.79 15.11 -7.18
C LEU A 46 -21.30 15.00 -7.38
N GLY A 47 -21.74 13.83 -7.79
CA GLY A 47 -23.13 13.55 -8.09
C GLY A 47 -23.83 12.72 -7.02
N LYS A 48 -24.84 11.94 -7.44
CA LYS A 48 -25.56 11.03 -6.55
C LYS A 48 -24.66 9.83 -6.20
N VAL A 49 -24.20 9.78 -4.97
CA VAL A 49 -23.51 8.60 -4.41
C VAL A 49 -24.51 7.47 -4.26
N ARG A 50 -24.24 6.32 -4.84
CA ARG A 50 -25.12 5.14 -4.82
C ARG A 50 -24.70 4.16 -3.74
N ARG A 51 -25.65 3.36 -3.27
CA ARG A 51 -25.41 2.30 -2.28
C ARG A 51 -25.60 0.91 -2.87
N GLU A 52 -26.23 0.82 -4.04
CA GLU A 52 -26.59 -0.41 -4.73
C GLU A 52 -25.50 -0.89 -5.68
N GLU A 53 -24.65 0.02 -6.12
CA GLU A 53 -23.57 -0.24 -7.06
C GLU A 53 -22.36 0.66 -6.77
N ASP A 54 -21.17 0.26 -7.21
CA ASP A 54 -19.96 1.06 -7.12
C ASP A 54 -19.83 2.05 -8.31
N ILE A 55 -18.85 2.95 -8.22
CA ILE A 55 -18.61 3.97 -9.25
C ILE A 55 -18.27 3.35 -10.61
N LEU A 56 -17.62 2.18 -10.64
CA LEU A 56 -17.28 1.49 -11.88
C LEU A 56 -18.57 1.14 -12.67
N TRP A 57 -19.54 0.53 -12.03
CA TRP A 57 -20.81 0.15 -12.66
C TRP A 57 -21.67 1.37 -12.97
N SER A 58 -21.58 2.43 -12.17
CA SER A 58 -22.36 3.65 -12.35
C SER A 58 -21.89 4.52 -13.51
N PHE A 59 -20.57 4.66 -13.67
CA PHE A 59 -20.00 5.64 -14.62
C PHE A 59 -19.31 5.00 -15.83
N ALA A 60 -18.52 3.97 -15.63
CA ALA A 60 -17.67 3.41 -16.68
C ALA A 60 -18.39 2.76 -17.88
N PRO A 61 -19.66 2.29 -17.82
CA PRO A 61 -20.31 1.68 -18.97
C PRO A 61 -20.26 2.52 -20.24
N HIS A 62 -20.50 3.83 -20.12
CA HIS A 62 -20.48 4.74 -21.27
C HIS A 62 -19.07 4.91 -21.87
N ASP A 63 -18.07 5.01 -21.00
CA ASP A 63 -16.67 5.16 -21.41
C ASP A 63 -16.15 3.88 -22.07
N LEU A 64 -16.45 2.73 -21.48
CA LEU A 64 -16.11 1.42 -22.05
C LEU A 64 -16.78 1.20 -23.41
N SER A 65 -18.07 1.60 -23.55
CA SER A 65 -18.78 1.51 -24.83
C SER A 65 -18.05 2.34 -25.90
N MET A 66 -17.67 3.59 -25.60
CA MET A 66 -16.94 4.43 -26.53
C MET A 66 -15.59 3.82 -26.91
N ILE A 67 -14.77 3.39 -25.93
CA ILE A 67 -13.44 2.81 -26.14
C ILE A 67 -13.52 1.56 -27.01
N LEU A 68 -14.40 0.61 -26.66
CA LEU A 68 -14.59 -0.63 -27.42
C LEU A 68 -15.08 -0.40 -28.85
N SER A 69 -15.83 0.70 -29.09
CA SER A 69 -16.30 1.12 -30.41
C SER A 69 -15.16 1.72 -31.26
N LEU A 70 -14.21 2.44 -30.65
CA LEU A 70 -13.07 3.04 -31.33
C LEU A 70 -12.00 2.01 -31.67
N VAL A 71 -11.66 1.14 -30.71
CA VAL A 71 -10.61 0.13 -30.91
C VAL A 71 -11.09 -1.03 -31.80
N GLY A 72 -12.36 -1.42 -31.70
CA GLY A 72 -12.93 -2.53 -32.50
C GLY A 72 -12.54 -3.92 -32.02
N GLU A 73 -11.62 -4.05 -31.08
CA GLU A 73 -11.09 -5.30 -30.55
C GLU A 73 -11.60 -5.57 -29.12
N LYS A 74 -11.47 -6.84 -28.68
CA LYS A 74 -11.72 -7.22 -27.28
C LYS A 74 -10.40 -7.06 -26.50
N PRO A 75 -10.42 -6.48 -25.28
CA PRO A 75 -9.20 -6.41 -24.48
C PRO A 75 -8.73 -7.82 -24.09
N CYS A 76 -7.43 -8.08 -24.30
CA CYS A 76 -6.78 -9.31 -23.83
C CYS A 76 -6.55 -9.27 -22.33
N ASP A 77 -6.27 -8.10 -21.76
CA ASP A 77 -6.15 -7.93 -20.31
C ASP A 77 -6.99 -6.77 -19.78
N VAL A 78 -7.47 -6.94 -18.53
CA VAL A 78 -8.26 -5.94 -17.77
C VAL A 78 -7.80 -5.97 -16.34
N THR A 79 -7.23 -4.86 -15.87
CA THR A 79 -6.89 -4.64 -14.47
C THR A 79 -7.67 -3.46 -13.91
N ALA A 80 -7.94 -3.46 -12.62
CA ALA A 80 -8.65 -2.37 -11.96
C ALA A 80 -8.20 -2.21 -10.51
N GLN A 81 -8.14 -0.96 -10.05
CA GLN A 81 -7.88 -0.56 -8.68
C GLN A 81 -8.97 0.39 -8.20
N GLY A 82 -9.32 0.34 -6.93
CA GLY A 82 -10.38 1.17 -6.34
C GLY A 82 -10.03 1.78 -5.00
N GLY A 83 -10.63 2.94 -4.71
CA GLY A 83 -10.62 3.60 -3.40
C GLY A 83 -11.99 3.54 -2.75
N TYR A 84 -12.02 3.27 -1.44
CA TYR A 84 -13.21 3.01 -0.61
C TYR A 84 -13.22 4.03 0.54
N TYR A 85 -13.70 5.23 0.29
CA TYR A 85 -13.61 6.36 1.23
C TYR A 85 -14.91 6.60 2.01
N LEU A 86 -16.06 6.42 1.37
CA LEU A 86 -17.38 6.60 1.97
C LEU A 86 -17.95 5.29 2.51
N HIS A 87 -17.65 4.19 1.85
CA HIS A 87 -18.09 2.84 2.21
C HIS A 87 -16.92 1.86 2.21
N LYS A 88 -16.97 0.87 3.11
CA LYS A 88 -15.91 -0.15 3.19
C LYS A 88 -15.88 -1.14 2.02
N THR A 89 -16.99 -1.28 1.30
CA THR A 89 -17.18 -2.33 0.29
C THR A 89 -17.62 -1.82 -1.08
N ILE A 90 -17.93 -0.53 -1.19
CA ILE A 90 -18.37 0.12 -2.44
C ILE A 90 -17.29 1.11 -2.85
N ALA A 91 -16.68 0.90 -4.00
CA ALA A 91 -15.62 1.79 -4.48
C ALA A 91 -16.20 3.14 -4.91
N ASP A 92 -15.58 4.22 -4.41
CA ASP A 92 -15.93 5.61 -4.72
C ASP A 92 -15.12 6.18 -5.88
N VAL A 93 -13.97 5.57 -6.12
CA VAL A 93 -13.01 5.92 -7.18
C VAL A 93 -12.49 4.63 -7.78
N THR A 94 -12.42 4.53 -9.10
CA THR A 94 -11.76 3.40 -9.76
C THR A 94 -10.92 3.84 -10.94
N THR A 95 -9.80 3.16 -11.12
CA THR A 95 -8.98 3.20 -12.33
C THR A 95 -8.98 1.83 -12.96
N THR A 96 -9.41 1.74 -14.21
CA THR A 96 -9.41 0.50 -14.98
C THR A 96 -8.44 0.64 -16.15
N LEU A 97 -7.56 -0.34 -16.34
CA LEU A 97 -6.64 -0.43 -17.47
C LEU A 97 -7.07 -1.57 -18.38
N LEU A 98 -7.03 -1.30 -19.69
CA LEU A 98 -7.34 -2.25 -20.74
C LEU A 98 -6.12 -2.37 -21.66
N ALA A 99 -5.69 -3.60 -21.94
CA ALA A 99 -4.70 -3.89 -22.98
C ALA A 99 -5.38 -4.62 -24.15
N PHE A 100 -5.01 -4.25 -25.38
CA PHE A 100 -5.58 -4.82 -26.59
C PHE A 100 -4.54 -5.63 -27.38
N PRO A 101 -4.95 -6.68 -28.12
CA PRO A 101 -4.03 -7.52 -28.89
C PRO A 101 -3.18 -6.75 -29.90
N GLY A 102 -3.72 -5.68 -30.49
CA GLY A 102 -3.00 -4.78 -31.39
C GLY A 102 -1.93 -3.90 -30.72
N GLY A 103 -1.68 -4.06 -29.42
CA GLY A 103 -0.69 -3.31 -28.64
C GLY A 103 -1.20 -1.98 -28.07
N GLY A 104 -2.40 -1.55 -28.47
CA GLY A 104 -3.03 -0.36 -27.91
C GLY A 104 -3.46 -0.57 -26.45
N GLN A 105 -3.53 0.52 -25.70
CA GLN A 105 -3.97 0.53 -24.32
C GLN A 105 -5.07 1.57 -24.08
N ALA A 106 -5.90 1.35 -23.06
CA ALA A 106 -6.81 2.37 -22.59
C ALA A 106 -6.90 2.38 -21.08
N HIS A 107 -7.15 3.56 -20.50
CA HIS A 107 -7.53 3.64 -19.11
C HIS A 107 -8.84 4.43 -18.94
N VAL A 108 -9.60 4.02 -17.93
CA VAL A 108 -10.84 4.66 -17.53
C VAL A 108 -10.71 5.04 -16.06
N PHE A 109 -10.76 6.33 -15.78
CA PHE A 109 -10.77 6.87 -14.44
C PHE A 109 -12.14 7.46 -14.11
N VAL A 110 -12.82 6.89 -13.11
CA VAL A 110 -14.14 7.34 -12.69
C VAL A 110 -14.20 7.60 -11.18
N SER A 111 -14.89 8.69 -10.82
CA SER A 111 -15.04 9.06 -9.42
C SER A 111 -16.28 9.94 -9.21
N TRP A 112 -17.01 9.71 -8.10
CA TRP A 112 -18.05 10.65 -7.66
C TRP A 112 -17.61 11.59 -6.53
N LEU A 113 -16.31 11.61 -6.19
CA LEU A 113 -15.77 12.47 -5.13
C LEU A 113 -15.25 13.82 -5.62
N HIS A 114 -15.22 14.06 -6.94
CA HIS A 114 -14.71 15.30 -7.52
C HIS A 114 -15.77 16.38 -7.49
N ARG A 115 -15.42 17.57 -6.99
CA ARG A 115 -16.34 18.71 -6.87
C ARG A 115 -16.65 19.42 -8.19
N PHE A 116 -15.93 19.09 -9.25
CA PHE A 116 -16.18 19.55 -10.62
C PHE A 116 -16.60 18.37 -11.50
N LYS A 117 -17.39 18.67 -12.54
CA LYS A 117 -17.78 17.69 -13.56
C LYS A 117 -16.72 17.67 -14.65
N GLU A 118 -16.21 16.48 -14.98
CA GLU A 118 -15.35 16.23 -16.13
C GLU A 118 -15.84 15.00 -16.87
N GLN A 119 -15.98 15.10 -18.20
CA GLN A 119 -16.37 13.98 -19.07
C GLN A 119 -15.52 14.05 -20.33
N LYS A 120 -14.33 13.52 -20.26
CA LYS A 120 -13.29 13.68 -21.28
C LYS A 120 -12.80 12.33 -21.80
N LEU A 121 -12.72 12.22 -23.11
CA LEU A 121 -12.11 11.09 -23.82
C LEU A 121 -11.01 11.63 -24.74
N ALA A 122 -9.77 11.25 -24.48
CA ALA A 122 -8.62 11.56 -25.31
C ALA A 122 -8.18 10.30 -26.06
N VAL A 123 -8.04 10.42 -27.38
CA VAL A 123 -7.56 9.36 -28.26
C VAL A 123 -6.22 9.80 -28.85
N ILE A 124 -5.17 9.09 -28.48
CA ILE A 124 -3.80 9.37 -28.88
C ILE A 124 -3.40 8.40 -29.99
N GLY A 125 -3.10 8.92 -31.16
CA GLY A 125 -2.52 8.20 -32.27
C GLY A 125 -1.09 8.63 -32.58
N ASP A 126 -0.44 7.91 -33.49
CA ASP A 126 0.95 8.21 -33.90
C ASP A 126 1.09 9.48 -34.76
N ARG A 127 -0.03 10.07 -35.25
CA ARG A 127 -0.02 11.30 -36.07
C ARG A 127 -0.71 12.49 -35.40
N ALA A 128 -1.70 12.25 -34.57
CA ALA A 128 -2.43 13.30 -33.88
C ALA A 128 -3.14 12.76 -32.62
N MET A 129 -3.52 13.65 -31.71
CA MET A 129 -4.42 13.36 -30.60
C MET A 129 -5.76 14.06 -30.86
N ALA A 130 -6.87 13.41 -30.55
CA ALA A 130 -8.19 14.05 -30.47
C ALA A 130 -8.74 13.99 -29.05
N VAL A 131 -9.35 15.06 -28.62
CA VAL A 131 -10.00 15.17 -27.31
C VAL A 131 -11.48 15.49 -27.50
N PHE A 132 -12.33 14.59 -27.06
CA PHE A 132 -13.77 14.83 -26.91
C PHE A 132 -14.05 15.14 -25.42
N ASP A 133 -14.55 16.34 -25.14
CA ASP A 133 -14.90 16.81 -23.80
C ASP A 133 -16.36 17.30 -23.80
N ASP A 134 -17.25 16.48 -23.25
CA ASP A 134 -18.70 16.80 -23.21
C ASP A 134 -19.02 17.99 -22.29
N GLY A 135 -18.10 18.37 -21.39
CA GLY A 135 -18.24 19.54 -20.52
C GLY A 135 -18.03 20.88 -21.23
N GLN A 136 -17.47 20.88 -22.44
CA GLN A 136 -17.14 22.10 -23.18
C GLN A 136 -18.31 22.62 -24.04
N PRO A 137 -18.28 23.92 -24.43
CA PRO A 137 -19.16 24.46 -25.46
C PRO A 137 -19.04 23.67 -26.77
N TRP A 138 -20.08 23.71 -27.62
CA TRP A 138 -20.12 23.00 -28.90
C TRP A 138 -18.93 23.30 -29.80
N SER A 139 -18.48 24.55 -29.82
CA SER A 139 -17.32 24.99 -30.61
C SER A 139 -15.98 24.34 -30.19
N SER A 140 -15.91 23.71 -29.04
CA SER A 140 -14.69 23.13 -28.48
C SER A 140 -14.90 21.74 -27.87
N LYS A 141 -16.06 21.10 -28.09
CA LYS A 141 -16.34 19.73 -27.60
C LYS A 141 -15.42 18.68 -28.22
N LEU A 142 -14.98 18.86 -29.44
CA LEU A 142 -14.04 17.98 -30.12
C LEU A 142 -12.89 18.81 -30.70
N VAL A 143 -11.67 18.49 -30.28
CA VAL A 143 -10.46 19.22 -30.69
C VAL A 143 -9.41 18.21 -31.13
N ILE A 144 -8.73 18.51 -32.25
CA ILE A 144 -7.57 17.75 -32.72
C ILE A 144 -6.29 18.50 -32.39
N TYR A 145 -5.29 17.78 -31.93
CA TYR A 145 -3.93 18.28 -31.71
C TYR A 145 -3.01 17.56 -32.71
N PRO A 146 -2.63 18.17 -33.83
CA PRO A 146 -1.78 17.55 -34.87
C PRO A 146 -0.31 17.60 -34.45
N HIS A 147 -0.01 17.18 -33.23
CA HIS A 147 1.36 17.03 -32.73
C HIS A 147 1.96 15.73 -33.22
N ARG A 148 3.27 15.68 -33.34
CA ARG A 148 4.02 14.46 -33.68
C ARG A 148 5.37 14.48 -33.02
N ILE A 149 5.97 13.31 -32.94
CA ILE A 149 7.34 13.11 -32.45
C ILE A 149 8.23 12.83 -33.66
N GLU A 150 9.22 13.70 -33.88
CA GLU A 150 10.25 13.48 -34.90
C GLU A 150 11.51 12.92 -34.24
N TRP A 151 12.07 11.89 -34.84
CA TRP A 151 13.31 11.30 -34.37
C TRP A 151 14.52 11.99 -35.02
N ARG A 152 15.40 12.61 -34.22
CA ARG A 152 16.69 13.14 -34.65
C ARG A 152 17.78 12.20 -34.15
N GLY A 153 18.16 11.22 -34.99
CA GLY A 153 18.97 10.09 -34.56
C GLY A 153 18.22 9.24 -33.51
N ALA A 154 18.78 9.06 -32.32
CA ALA A 154 18.14 8.34 -31.20
C ALA A 154 17.30 9.25 -30.26
N MET A 155 17.18 10.56 -30.55
CA MET A 155 16.50 11.52 -29.69
C MET A 155 15.08 11.83 -30.23
N PRO A 156 14.01 11.58 -29.45
CA PRO A 156 12.65 11.98 -29.81
C PRO A 156 12.47 13.49 -29.56
N VAL A 157 12.04 14.22 -30.58
CA VAL A 157 11.80 15.68 -30.52
C VAL A 157 10.31 15.94 -30.76
N PRO A 158 9.57 16.44 -29.74
CA PRO A 158 8.15 16.75 -29.89
C PRO A 158 7.95 18.00 -30.76
N GLN A 159 7.11 17.85 -31.78
CA GLN A 159 6.61 18.95 -32.60
C GLN A 159 5.21 19.32 -32.09
N LYS A 160 5.11 20.43 -31.36
CA LYS A 160 3.84 20.96 -30.87
C LYS A 160 3.12 21.69 -31.98
N ALA A 161 1.80 21.51 -32.05
CA ALA A 161 0.93 22.24 -32.93
C ALA A 161 -0.21 22.87 -32.13
N GLU A 162 -0.85 23.90 -32.68
CA GLU A 162 -2.03 24.50 -32.09
C GLU A 162 -3.21 23.51 -32.13
N ALA A 163 -4.16 23.72 -31.21
CA ALA A 163 -5.39 22.95 -31.16
C ALA A 163 -6.31 23.34 -32.31
N ASP A 164 -6.85 22.38 -33.01
CA ASP A 164 -7.78 22.58 -34.16
C ASP A 164 -9.17 22.09 -33.74
N PRO A 165 -10.11 23.01 -33.42
CA PRO A 165 -11.48 22.65 -33.10
C PRO A 165 -12.20 22.05 -34.30
N VAL A 166 -12.89 20.96 -34.11
CA VAL A 166 -13.67 20.28 -35.13
C VAL A 166 -15.10 20.82 -35.11
N ALA A 167 -15.55 21.33 -36.24
CA ALA A 167 -16.95 21.80 -36.38
C ALA A 167 -17.91 20.59 -36.18
N LEU A 168 -18.91 20.80 -35.33
CA LEU A 168 -19.92 19.81 -35.00
C LEU A 168 -21.33 20.40 -35.26
N ASP A 169 -22.19 19.56 -35.80
CA ASP A 169 -23.63 19.88 -35.79
C ASP A 169 -24.17 19.68 -34.37
N GLU A 170 -24.83 20.70 -33.84
CA GLU A 170 -25.45 20.61 -32.53
C GLU A 170 -26.62 19.62 -32.56
N GLY A 171 -26.70 18.80 -31.55
CA GLY A 171 -27.75 17.78 -31.44
C GLY A 171 -27.89 17.23 -30.05
N GLU A 172 -29.12 16.94 -29.65
CA GLU A 172 -29.42 16.34 -28.35
C GLU A 172 -29.26 14.82 -28.43
N PRO A 173 -28.26 14.21 -27.74
CA PRO A 173 -27.91 12.80 -27.90
C PRO A 173 -29.08 11.84 -27.62
N LEU A 174 -29.92 12.13 -26.62
CA LEU A 174 -31.07 11.27 -26.30
C LEU A 174 -32.12 11.28 -27.41
N ASN A 175 -32.37 12.44 -28.04
CA ASN A 175 -33.26 12.52 -29.16
C ASN A 175 -32.75 11.73 -30.36
N ILE A 176 -31.43 11.82 -30.62
CA ILE A 176 -30.78 11.07 -31.71
C ILE A 176 -30.86 9.56 -31.42
N GLU A 177 -30.64 9.13 -30.18
CA GLU A 177 -30.76 7.73 -29.76
C GLU A 177 -32.17 7.21 -29.95
N CYS A 178 -33.18 7.94 -29.48
CA CYS A 178 -34.58 7.56 -29.62
C CYS A 178 -35.02 7.45 -31.09
N ARG A 179 -34.65 8.42 -31.92
CA ARG A 179 -34.95 8.40 -33.37
C ARG A 179 -34.28 7.19 -34.04
N HIS A 180 -33.01 6.96 -33.76
CA HIS A 180 -32.31 5.79 -34.28
C HIS A 180 -33.01 4.47 -33.93
N PHE A 181 -33.54 4.37 -32.70
CA PHE A 181 -34.28 3.15 -32.30
C PHE A 181 -35.58 2.97 -33.10
N LEU A 182 -36.34 4.07 -33.30
CA LEU A 182 -37.55 4.04 -34.11
C LEU A 182 -37.24 3.67 -35.58
N ASP A 183 -36.17 4.21 -36.15
CA ASP A 183 -35.72 3.87 -37.49
C ASP A 183 -35.30 2.39 -37.60
N CYS A 184 -34.64 1.86 -36.61
CA CYS A 184 -34.29 0.45 -36.54
C CYS A 184 -35.52 -0.49 -36.43
N ILE A 185 -36.57 -0.04 -35.77
CA ILE A 185 -37.84 -0.78 -35.71
C ILE A 185 -38.50 -0.73 -37.08
N ALA A 186 -38.56 0.42 -37.71
CA ALA A 186 -39.20 0.59 -39.02
C ALA A 186 -38.47 -0.15 -40.15
N SER A 187 -37.13 -0.09 -40.17
CA SER A 187 -36.29 -0.68 -41.21
C SER A 187 -35.93 -2.15 -41.00
N GLY A 188 -36.14 -2.68 -39.79
CA GLY A 188 -35.68 -4.01 -39.42
C GLY A 188 -34.19 -4.14 -39.13
N ASN A 189 -33.42 -3.04 -39.18
CA ASN A 189 -31.97 -3.03 -38.94
C ASN A 189 -31.63 -3.22 -37.45
N ALA A 190 -30.43 -3.72 -37.17
CA ALA A 190 -29.92 -3.78 -35.81
C ALA A 190 -29.54 -2.40 -35.30
N PRO A 191 -29.86 -2.04 -34.04
CA PRO A 191 -29.39 -0.79 -33.45
C PRO A 191 -27.87 -0.74 -33.31
N ARG A 192 -27.30 0.47 -33.34
CA ARG A 192 -25.86 0.71 -33.13
C ARG A 192 -25.38 0.15 -31.79
N THR A 193 -26.18 0.29 -30.74
CA THR A 193 -25.96 -0.26 -29.42
C THR A 193 -26.89 -1.45 -29.17
N ASP A 194 -26.68 -2.51 -29.93
CA ASP A 194 -27.47 -3.74 -29.82
C ASP A 194 -27.06 -4.57 -28.57
N GLY A 195 -27.70 -5.72 -28.41
CA GLY A 195 -27.40 -6.62 -27.27
C GLY A 195 -25.98 -7.19 -27.29
N TYR A 196 -25.34 -7.29 -28.44
CA TYR A 196 -23.93 -7.76 -28.53
C TYR A 196 -22.95 -6.67 -28.08
N GLU A 197 -23.22 -5.42 -28.43
CA GLU A 197 -22.45 -4.28 -27.93
C GLU A 197 -22.56 -4.21 -26.40
N GLY A 198 -23.78 -4.26 -25.84
CA GLY A 198 -23.96 -4.29 -24.40
C GLY A 198 -23.25 -5.46 -23.71
N LEU A 199 -23.27 -6.64 -24.32
CA LEU A 199 -22.56 -7.81 -23.79
C LEU A 199 -21.04 -7.62 -23.78
N ARG A 200 -20.46 -6.91 -24.78
CA ARG A 200 -19.02 -6.60 -24.79
C ARG A 200 -18.65 -5.70 -23.60
N VAL A 201 -19.45 -4.67 -23.34
CA VAL A 201 -19.26 -3.75 -22.19
C VAL A 201 -19.39 -4.50 -20.86
N LEU A 202 -20.45 -5.30 -20.69
CA LEU A 202 -20.68 -6.07 -19.47
C LEU A 202 -19.54 -7.06 -19.17
N ARG A 203 -18.95 -7.69 -20.19
CA ARG A 203 -17.80 -8.59 -20.01
C ARG A 203 -16.57 -7.86 -19.47
N VAL A 204 -16.30 -6.65 -19.93
CA VAL A 204 -15.19 -5.83 -19.43
C VAL A 204 -15.49 -5.37 -18.00
N LEU A 205 -16.70 -4.90 -17.72
CA LEU A 205 -17.13 -4.52 -16.36
C LEU A 205 -16.99 -5.68 -15.36
N ALA A 206 -17.43 -6.88 -15.75
CA ALA A 206 -17.31 -8.06 -14.90
C ALA A 206 -15.83 -8.38 -14.59
N ARG A 207 -14.95 -8.36 -15.60
CA ARG A 207 -13.50 -8.56 -15.41
C ARG A 207 -12.89 -7.48 -14.53
N ALA A 208 -13.25 -6.21 -14.73
CA ALA A 208 -12.80 -5.10 -13.90
C ALA A 208 -13.26 -5.24 -12.45
N SER A 209 -14.54 -5.64 -12.22
CA SER A 209 -15.07 -5.93 -10.88
C SER A 209 -14.35 -7.08 -10.18
N GLU A 210 -13.99 -8.13 -10.90
CA GLU A 210 -13.16 -9.21 -10.36
C GLU A 210 -11.73 -8.72 -10.01
N ALA A 211 -11.14 -7.89 -10.85
CA ALA A 211 -9.85 -7.29 -10.59
C ALA A 211 -9.89 -6.37 -9.36
N LEU A 212 -10.94 -5.55 -9.18
CA LEU A 212 -11.17 -4.75 -7.99
C LEU A 212 -11.25 -5.60 -6.72
N LYS A 213 -11.99 -6.70 -6.75
CA LYS A 213 -12.10 -7.63 -5.61
C LYS A 213 -10.75 -8.26 -5.26
N ARG A 214 -9.94 -8.61 -6.25
CA ARG A 214 -8.58 -9.13 -6.03
C ARG A 214 -7.62 -8.07 -5.49
N ALA A 215 -7.72 -6.84 -5.95
CA ALA A 215 -6.90 -5.72 -5.51
C ALA A 215 -7.28 -5.22 -4.11
N SER A 216 -8.55 -5.38 -3.69
CA SER A 216 -9.01 -5.02 -2.33
C SER A 216 -8.61 -6.05 -1.27
N VAL A 217 -8.21 -7.25 -1.66
CA VAL A 217 -7.44 -8.16 -0.80
C VAL A 217 -5.98 -7.80 -1.04
N PRO A 218 -5.30 -7.10 -0.10
CA PRO A 218 -3.86 -6.88 -0.27
C PRO A 218 -3.23 -8.27 -0.51
N PRO A 219 -2.39 -8.43 -1.54
CA PRO A 219 -1.63 -9.66 -1.68
C PRO A 219 -0.95 -9.88 -0.34
N PRO A 220 -0.90 -11.13 0.18
CA PRO A 220 -0.13 -11.40 1.39
C PRO A 220 1.22 -10.74 1.14
N SER A 221 1.57 -9.77 2.00
CA SER A 221 2.78 -8.98 1.78
C SER A 221 3.92 -9.99 1.59
N ALA A 222 4.87 -9.69 0.71
CA ALA A 222 6.02 -10.57 0.50
C ALA A 222 6.71 -10.92 1.84
N LYS A 223 6.52 -10.09 2.86
CA LYS A 223 6.90 -10.29 4.25
C LYS A 223 6.19 -11.48 4.90
N VAL A 224 4.86 -11.63 4.69
CA VAL A 224 4.06 -12.76 5.23
C VAL A 224 4.41 -14.07 4.54
N GLN A 225 4.69 -14.06 3.24
CA GLN A 225 5.16 -15.26 2.54
C GLN A 225 6.54 -15.72 2.99
N ARG A 226 7.41 -14.79 3.38
CA ARG A 226 8.78 -15.10 3.83
C ARG A 226 8.83 -15.61 5.28
N TYR A 227 7.93 -15.16 6.13
CA TYR A 227 7.85 -15.51 7.54
C TYR A 227 6.43 -16.00 7.88
N PRO A 228 6.05 -17.24 7.43
CA PRO A 228 4.65 -17.71 7.47
C PRO A 228 4.09 -17.82 8.89
N ASP A 229 4.94 -18.07 9.89
CA ASP A 229 4.54 -18.23 11.29
C ASP A 229 4.80 -16.98 12.14
N VAL A 230 5.02 -15.82 11.52
CA VAL A 230 5.28 -14.54 12.17
C VAL A 230 4.17 -13.56 11.86
N GLN A 231 3.63 -12.91 12.89
CA GLN A 231 2.66 -11.84 12.73
C GLN A 231 3.38 -10.52 12.45
N ILE A 232 3.30 -10.01 11.23
CA ILE A 232 3.96 -8.75 10.83
C ILE A 232 2.90 -7.74 10.45
N HIS A 233 2.89 -6.58 11.12
CA HIS A 233 2.02 -5.48 10.75
C HIS A 233 2.48 -4.88 9.41
N GLU A 234 1.53 -4.48 8.56
CA GLU A 234 1.79 -3.96 7.22
C GLU A 234 2.76 -2.75 7.18
N SER A 235 2.69 -1.89 8.21
CA SER A 235 3.56 -0.72 8.35
C SER A 235 4.97 -1.03 8.88
N ALA A 236 5.30 -2.30 9.19
CA ALA A 236 6.66 -2.66 9.60
C ALA A 236 7.59 -2.77 8.38
N PHE A 237 8.85 -2.39 8.56
CA PHE A 237 9.91 -2.50 7.55
C PHE A 237 10.92 -3.58 7.98
N ILE A 238 11.26 -4.50 7.07
CA ILE A 238 12.24 -5.54 7.30
C ILE A 238 13.20 -5.54 6.13
N ASP A 239 14.42 -5.14 6.40
CA ASP A 239 15.50 -5.08 5.41
C ASP A 239 16.24 -6.41 5.37
N ASP A 240 16.61 -6.85 4.18
CA ASP A 240 17.28 -8.12 3.95
C ASP A 240 18.80 -8.03 4.10
N PRO A 241 19.44 -9.14 4.54
CA PRO A 241 18.86 -10.38 5.06
C PRO A 241 18.54 -10.31 6.56
N CYS A 242 17.40 -10.84 7.01
CA CYS A 242 17.02 -10.99 8.42
C CYS A 242 16.46 -12.39 8.70
N GLU A 243 16.55 -12.83 9.94
CA GLU A 243 15.96 -14.08 10.45
C GLU A 243 14.96 -13.73 11.56
N ILE A 244 13.72 -14.25 11.48
CA ILE A 244 12.68 -14.01 12.49
C ILE A 244 12.04 -15.34 12.82
N GLY A 245 12.14 -15.76 14.06
CA GLY A 245 11.62 -17.02 14.57
C GLY A 245 10.09 -17.06 14.64
N ALA A 246 9.55 -18.27 14.46
CA ALA A 246 8.12 -18.54 14.48
C ALA A 246 7.44 -18.06 15.78
N GLY A 247 6.15 -17.70 15.71
CA GLY A 247 5.36 -17.20 16.83
C GLY A 247 5.66 -15.75 17.23
N SER A 248 6.62 -15.09 16.57
CA SER A 248 6.99 -13.70 16.86
C SER A 248 5.98 -12.72 16.30
N ARG A 249 5.84 -11.54 16.95
CA ARG A 249 4.91 -10.48 16.59
C ARG A 249 5.68 -9.18 16.38
N ILE A 250 5.55 -8.61 15.17
CA ILE A 250 6.18 -7.37 14.75
C ILE A 250 5.08 -6.34 14.56
N TRP A 251 5.04 -5.35 15.44
CA TRP A 251 3.97 -4.37 15.50
C TRP A 251 4.19 -3.19 14.55
N HIS A 252 3.34 -2.17 14.67
CA HIS A 252 3.30 -0.99 13.80
C HIS A 252 4.64 -0.24 13.78
N PHE A 253 5.08 0.13 12.58
CA PHE A 253 6.26 0.98 12.36
C PHE A 253 7.57 0.42 12.95
N VAL A 254 7.64 -0.87 13.16
CA VAL A 254 8.90 -1.53 13.52
C VAL A 254 9.83 -1.51 12.30
N HIS A 255 11.12 -1.23 12.52
CA HIS A 255 12.14 -1.31 11.49
C HIS A 255 13.22 -2.29 11.90
N ILE A 256 13.33 -3.40 11.18
CA ILE A 256 14.36 -4.43 11.36
C ILE A 256 15.39 -4.27 10.25
N LEU A 257 16.61 -3.92 10.64
CA LEU A 257 17.73 -3.66 9.73
C LEU A 257 18.49 -4.95 9.37
N PRO A 258 19.29 -4.93 8.29
CA PRO A 258 19.92 -6.15 7.76
C PRO A 258 20.76 -6.91 8.78
N ARG A 259 20.83 -8.24 8.63
CA ARG A 259 21.58 -9.18 9.46
C ARG A 259 21.13 -9.22 10.92
N THR A 260 19.91 -8.78 11.20
CA THR A 260 19.28 -8.93 12.51
C THR A 260 18.68 -10.32 12.64
N ARG A 261 18.91 -10.96 13.79
CA ARG A 261 18.34 -12.27 14.15
C ARG A 261 17.40 -12.11 15.34
N ILE A 262 16.18 -12.59 15.20
CA ILE A 262 15.14 -12.57 16.23
C ILE A 262 14.69 -14.01 16.45
N GLY A 263 14.73 -14.48 17.69
CA GLY A 263 14.32 -15.81 18.08
C GLY A 263 12.83 -16.07 18.02
N LEU A 264 12.42 -17.20 18.60
CA LEU A 264 11.04 -17.68 18.64
C LEU A 264 10.19 -16.88 19.64
N ASN A 265 8.88 -16.69 19.34
CA ASN A 265 7.89 -16.15 20.26
C ASN A 265 8.23 -14.75 20.83
N CYS A 266 8.93 -13.93 20.08
CA CYS A 266 9.28 -12.57 20.47
C CYS A 266 8.14 -11.59 20.19
N SER A 267 8.14 -10.45 20.89
CA SER A 267 7.20 -9.36 20.61
C SER A 267 7.95 -8.03 20.55
N LEU A 268 7.92 -7.39 19.36
CA LEU A 268 8.51 -6.08 19.13
C LEU A 268 7.38 -5.06 19.02
N GLY A 269 7.30 -4.17 20.01
CA GLY A 269 6.27 -3.14 20.11
C GLY A 269 6.40 -2.06 19.03
N ARG A 270 5.47 -1.12 19.05
CA ARG A 270 5.41 -0.03 18.07
C ARG A 270 6.70 0.80 18.06
N ASN A 271 7.17 1.20 16.87
CA ASN A 271 8.37 2.03 16.65
C ASN A 271 9.66 1.42 17.23
N VAL A 272 9.73 0.11 17.38
CA VAL A 272 11.01 -0.54 17.70
C VAL A 272 11.90 -0.54 16.47
N MET A 273 13.16 -0.16 16.65
CA MET A 273 14.21 -0.32 15.65
C MET A 273 15.22 -1.35 16.16
N ALA A 274 15.57 -2.33 15.35
CA ALA A 274 16.55 -3.35 15.67
C ALA A 274 17.57 -3.53 14.53
N GLY A 275 18.83 -3.44 14.87
CA GLY A 275 19.93 -3.70 13.94
C GLY A 275 20.74 -2.48 13.52
N PRO A 276 21.61 -2.64 12.51
CA PRO A 276 21.99 -3.91 11.90
C PRO A 276 22.81 -4.80 12.83
N ASP A 277 23.02 -6.05 12.46
CA ASP A 277 23.88 -7.01 13.19
C ASP A 277 23.49 -7.19 14.68
N VAL A 278 22.17 -7.19 14.98
CA VAL A 278 21.63 -7.40 16.33
C VAL A 278 21.16 -8.85 16.48
N THR A 279 21.35 -9.41 17.66
CA THR A 279 20.79 -10.73 18.03
C THR A 279 19.83 -10.58 19.19
N ILE A 280 18.61 -11.10 19.01
CA ILE A 280 17.55 -11.16 20.02
C ILE A 280 17.18 -12.63 20.20
N GLY A 281 17.35 -13.17 21.39
CA GLY A 281 17.01 -14.54 21.74
C GLY A 281 15.51 -14.82 21.74
N ASP A 282 15.13 -15.98 22.23
CA ASP A 282 13.74 -16.43 22.27
C ASP A 282 12.91 -15.71 23.33
N ARG A 283 11.59 -15.61 23.13
CA ARG A 283 10.60 -15.08 24.10
C ARG A 283 10.90 -13.68 24.64
N CYS A 284 11.70 -12.88 23.91
CA CYS A 284 11.97 -11.50 24.27
C CYS A 284 10.74 -10.62 24.06
N LYS A 285 10.55 -9.67 24.97
CA LYS A 285 9.49 -8.67 24.88
C LYS A 285 10.11 -7.27 24.85
N ILE A 286 10.08 -6.63 23.71
CA ILE A 286 10.59 -5.29 23.51
C ILE A 286 9.41 -4.36 23.35
N GLN A 287 9.26 -3.43 24.30
CA GLN A 287 8.14 -2.50 24.34
C GLN A 287 8.31 -1.36 23.33
N ASN A 288 7.34 -0.47 23.27
CA ASN A 288 7.29 0.61 22.30
C ASN A 288 8.50 1.56 22.38
N ASN A 289 8.90 2.11 21.21
CA ASN A 289 9.92 3.16 21.09
C ASN A 289 11.31 2.77 21.60
N VAL A 290 11.69 1.53 21.45
CA VAL A 290 13.04 1.04 21.82
C VAL A 290 13.89 0.94 20.57
N SER A 291 15.12 1.49 20.62
CA SER A 291 16.12 1.33 19.58
C SER A 291 17.23 0.40 20.07
N ILE A 292 17.42 -0.71 19.37
CA ILE A 292 18.47 -1.69 19.64
C ILE A 292 19.51 -1.58 18.54
N TYR A 293 20.62 -0.92 18.87
CA TYR A 293 21.68 -0.61 17.92
C TYR A 293 22.64 -1.78 17.71
N LYS A 294 23.43 -1.68 16.64
CA LYS A 294 24.54 -2.61 16.34
C LYS A 294 25.42 -2.84 17.57
N GLY A 295 25.75 -4.11 17.83
CA GLY A 295 26.56 -4.53 18.96
C GLY A 295 25.78 -4.92 20.21
N VAL A 296 24.44 -4.77 20.21
CA VAL A 296 23.60 -5.23 21.31
C VAL A 296 23.18 -6.69 21.05
N THR A 297 23.33 -7.53 22.08
CA THR A 297 22.82 -8.89 22.12
C THR A 297 21.87 -9.02 23.31
N LEU A 298 20.66 -9.47 23.05
CA LEU A 298 19.67 -9.84 24.06
C LEU A 298 19.54 -11.35 24.07
N GLU A 299 19.81 -11.98 25.21
CA GLU A 299 19.56 -13.42 25.40
C GLU A 299 18.04 -13.70 25.59
N ASP A 300 17.68 -14.97 25.81
CA ASP A 300 16.29 -15.40 25.92
C ASP A 300 15.52 -14.74 27.06
N GLY A 301 14.25 -14.45 26.83
CA GLY A 301 13.34 -13.96 27.87
C GLY A 301 13.62 -12.55 28.37
N VAL A 302 14.47 -11.79 27.67
CA VAL A 302 14.75 -10.39 28.06
C VAL A 302 13.52 -9.52 27.86
N PHE A 303 13.25 -8.67 28.84
CA PHE A 303 12.22 -7.63 28.78
C PHE A 303 12.86 -6.24 28.64
N CYS A 304 12.52 -5.51 27.59
CA CYS A 304 12.88 -4.11 27.42
C CYS A 304 11.63 -3.24 27.60
N GLY A 305 11.61 -2.44 28.65
CA GLY A 305 10.53 -1.49 28.95
C GLY A 305 10.43 -0.37 27.91
N PRO A 306 9.28 0.30 27.80
CA PRO A 306 9.06 1.33 26.79
C PRO A 306 10.10 2.45 26.90
N SER A 307 10.59 2.88 25.72
CA SER A 307 11.55 3.98 25.61
C SER A 307 12.88 3.76 26.36
N CYS A 308 13.24 2.54 26.71
CA CYS A 308 14.60 2.29 27.21
C CYS A 308 15.60 2.51 26.07
N VAL A 309 16.81 2.92 26.43
CA VAL A 309 17.85 3.37 25.51
C VAL A 309 19.10 2.53 25.63
N PHE A 310 19.62 2.05 24.51
CA PHE A 310 20.96 1.51 24.40
C PHE A 310 21.84 2.53 23.68
N THR A 311 23.05 2.77 24.17
CA THR A 311 24.05 3.52 23.40
C THR A 311 24.96 2.53 22.67
N ASN A 312 25.78 3.00 21.72
CA ASN A 312 26.71 2.14 20.97
C ASN A 312 28.15 2.70 20.95
N VAL A 313 28.32 3.96 21.33
CA VAL A 313 29.62 4.64 21.46
C VAL A 313 29.61 5.58 22.66
N ASN A 314 30.74 5.71 23.38
CA ASN A 314 30.78 6.48 24.61
C ASN A 314 30.91 8.00 24.40
N ASN A 315 31.54 8.42 23.31
CA ASN A 315 31.91 9.81 23.07
C ASN A 315 31.59 10.25 21.63
N PRO A 316 30.30 10.27 21.23
CA PRO A 316 29.91 10.63 19.87
C PRO A 316 30.24 12.10 19.56
N ARG A 317 30.65 12.38 18.32
CA ARG A 317 30.79 13.71 17.76
C ARG A 317 30.31 13.67 16.32
N ALA A 318 29.54 14.68 15.89
CA ALA A 318 28.97 14.72 14.55
C ALA A 318 30.03 14.73 13.43
N GLU A 319 31.15 15.45 13.67
CA GLU A 319 32.22 15.60 12.69
C GLU A 319 33.30 14.50 12.74
N ILE A 320 33.19 13.56 13.68
CA ILE A 320 34.16 12.48 13.87
C ILE A 320 33.50 11.15 13.68
N GLU A 321 33.86 10.44 12.63
CA GLU A 321 33.37 9.09 12.39
C GLU A 321 33.87 8.11 13.44
N ARG A 322 32.95 7.35 14.08
CA ARG A 322 33.28 6.43 15.16
C ARG A 322 32.62 5.05 14.95
N LYS A 323 32.44 4.67 13.70
CA LYS A 323 31.79 3.38 13.38
C LYS A 323 32.59 2.17 13.88
N ASP A 324 33.92 2.32 14.01
CA ASP A 324 34.80 1.29 14.51
C ASP A 324 34.92 1.29 16.06
N ASP A 325 34.38 2.32 16.72
CA ASP A 325 34.41 2.46 18.19
C ASP A 325 33.18 1.89 18.89
N PHE A 326 32.32 1.17 18.16
CA PHE A 326 31.10 0.59 18.76
C PHE A 326 31.45 -0.45 19.79
N ARG A 327 30.90 -0.31 20.99
CA ARG A 327 31.11 -1.22 22.12
C ARG A 327 29.91 -2.15 22.27
N PRO A 328 30.13 -3.48 22.34
CA PRO A 328 29.04 -4.42 22.51
C PRO A 328 28.37 -4.31 23.87
N THR A 329 27.07 -4.54 23.91
CA THR A 329 26.28 -4.67 25.14
C THR A 329 25.61 -6.04 25.15
N LEU A 330 25.80 -6.78 26.24
CA LEU A 330 25.20 -8.09 26.44
C LEU A 330 24.14 -8.04 27.54
N VAL A 331 22.89 -8.35 27.21
CA VAL A 331 21.81 -8.51 28.17
C VAL A 331 21.51 -9.99 28.32
N ARG A 332 21.83 -10.55 29.48
CA ARG A 332 21.71 -11.96 29.81
C ARG A 332 20.25 -12.37 29.99
N ARG A 333 20.03 -13.68 29.92
CA ARG A 333 18.72 -14.32 29.97
C ARG A 333 17.84 -13.79 31.11
N GLY A 334 16.55 -13.53 30.82
CA GLY A 334 15.56 -13.15 31.80
C GLY A 334 15.75 -11.76 32.43
N ALA A 335 16.76 -10.99 32.02
CA ALA A 335 16.95 -9.66 32.57
C ALA A 335 15.82 -8.71 32.15
N THR A 336 15.48 -7.78 33.04
CA THR A 336 14.45 -6.75 32.84
C THR A 336 15.09 -5.38 32.81
N ILE A 337 14.84 -4.63 31.73
CA ILE A 337 15.23 -3.22 31.60
C ILE A 337 13.96 -2.37 31.73
N GLY A 338 13.89 -1.53 32.76
CA GLY A 338 12.74 -0.67 33.05
C GLY A 338 12.51 0.43 32.00
N ALA A 339 11.34 1.02 32.04
CA ALA A 339 10.98 2.12 31.14
C ALA A 339 11.95 3.29 31.28
N ASN A 340 12.34 3.92 30.14
CA ASN A 340 13.28 5.06 30.10
C ASN A 340 14.64 4.81 30.74
N ALA A 341 15.01 3.56 31.04
CA ALA A 341 16.36 3.26 31.52
C ALA A 341 17.37 3.40 30.36
N THR A 342 18.58 3.85 30.68
CA THR A 342 19.66 3.98 29.71
C THR A 342 20.78 2.99 30.03
N ILE A 343 21.12 2.18 29.06
CA ILE A 343 22.25 1.25 29.15
C ILE A 343 23.41 1.82 28.31
N VAL A 344 24.45 2.25 29.01
CA VAL A 344 25.68 2.70 28.34
C VAL A 344 26.38 1.48 27.74
N CYS A 345 26.89 1.62 26.54
CA CYS A 345 27.53 0.53 25.80
C CYS A 345 28.83 0.02 26.48
N GLY A 346 29.18 -1.23 26.17
CA GLY A 346 30.37 -1.87 26.71
C GLY A 346 30.15 -2.62 28.01
N HIS A 347 28.91 -2.80 28.43
CA HIS A 347 28.58 -3.45 29.70
C HIS A 347 27.70 -4.68 29.52
N THR A 348 27.79 -5.58 30.49
CA THR A 348 26.97 -6.79 30.61
C THR A 348 25.91 -6.59 31.67
N ILE A 349 24.66 -6.86 31.34
CA ILE A 349 23.54 -6.96 32.30
C ILE A 349 23.37 -8.44 32.65
N GLY A 350 23.58 -8.77 33.92
CA GLY A 350 23.56 -10.15 34.41
C GLY A 350 22.19 -10.82 34.28
N GLU A 351 22.22 -12.15 34.37
CA GLU A 351 21.04 -13.00 34.27
C GLU A 351 19.99 -12.61 35.34
N HIS A 352 18.72 -12.49 34.94
CA HIS A 352 17.60 -12.07 35.80
C HIS A 352 17.81 -10.75 36.55
N ALA A 353 18.80 -9.92 36.19
CA ALA A 353 18.94 -8.57 36.76
C ALA A 353 17.75 -7.69 36.42
N PHE A 354 17.43 -6.77 37.31
CA PHE A 354 16.33 -5.84 37.14
C PHE A 354 16.83 -4.38 37.18
N ILE A 355 16.77 -3.73 36.07
CA ILE A 355 17.11 -2.29 35.96
C ILE A 355 15.81 -1.51 36.15
N ALA A 356 15.75 -0.71 37.21
CA ALA A 356 14.57 0.12 37.50
C ALA A 356 14.33 1.18 36.40
N ALA A 357 13.09 1.64 36.30
CA ALA A 357 12.73 2.69 35.37
C ALA A 357 13.57 3.97 35.58
N GLY A 358 14.01 4.59 34.49
CA GLY A 358 14.83 5.81 34.52
C GLY A 358 16.28 5.64 35.02
N ALA A 359 16.73 4.43 35.31
CA ALA A 359 18.11 4.21 35.78
C ALA A 359 19.12 4.35 34.62
N VAL A 360 20.33 4.84 34.92
CA VAL A 360 21.44 4.93 33.94
C VAL A 360 22.56 3.98 34.34
N VAL A 361 22.68 2.87 33.63
CA VAL A 361 23.69 1.84 33.86
C VAL A 361 24.98 2.21 33.15
N THR A 362 26.06 2.30 33.93
CA THR A 362 27.40 2.72 33.50
C THR A 362 28.51 1.70 33.85
N THR A 363 28.13 0.55 34.38
CA THR A 363 29.01 -0.55 34.79
C THR A 363 28.32 -1.89 34.55
N ASP A 364 29.06 -2.97 34.61
CA ASP A 364 28.48 -4.32 34.60
C ASP A 364 27.52 -4.53 35.77
N VAL A 365 26.49 -5.32 35.53
CA VAL A 365 25.43 -5.59 36.49
C VAL A 365 25.45 -7.09 36.84
N SER A 366 25.54 -7.40 38.13
CA SER A 366 25.55 -8.77 38.61
C SER A 366 24.18 -9.48 38.38
N PRO A 367 24.17 -10.81 38.22
CA PRO A 367 22.91 -11.57 38.17
C PRO A 367 21.99 -11.25 39.36
N PHE A 368 20.68 -11.20 39.12
CA PHE A 368 19.64 -10.90 40.11
C PHE A 368 19.75 -9.56 40.81
N ALA A 369 20.67 -8.67 40.43
CA ALA A 369 20.81 -7.35 41.03
C ALA A 369 19.62 -6.44 40.66
N LEU A 370 19.07 -5.77 41.67
CA LEU A 370 18.12 -4.64 41.50
C LEU A 370 18.90 -3.35 41.43
N MET A 371 18.92 -2.73 40.24
CA MET A 371 19.67 -1.47 40.00
C MET A 371 18.72 -0.29 39.89
N ALA A 372 19.06 0.83 40.49
CA ALA A 372 18.29 2.07 40.36
C ALA A 372 19.18 3.32 40.45
N GLY A 373 18.70 4.44 39.95
CA GLY A 373 19.35 5.76 40.05
C GLY A 373 20.22 6.15 38.87
N VAL A 374 20.82 7.36 38.96
CA VAL A 374 21.68 8.00 37.93
C VAL A 374 22.93 8.53 38.62
N PRO A 375 24.09 7.88 38.45
CA PRO A 375 24.30 6.56 37.87
C PRO A 375 23.65 5.45 38.67
N ALA A 376 23.27 4.35 38.03
CA ALA A 376 22.62 3.22 38.67
C ALA A 376 23.51 2.56 39.73
N ARG A 377 22.92 2.23 40.86
CA ARG A 377 23.55 1.48 41.95
C ARG A 377 22.68 0.30 42.34
N ARG A 378 23.27 -0.75 42.87
CA ARG A 378 22.52 -1.88 43.39
C ARG A 378 21.84 -1.48 44.69
N ILE A 379 20.50 -1.58 44.70
CA ILE A 379 19.65 -1.25 45.87
C ILE A 379 19.04 -2.50 46.53
N GLY A 380 19.38 -3.68 46.02
CA GLY A 380 18.87 -4.96 46.49
C GLY A 380 19.02 -6.06 45.50
N TRP A 381 18.22 -7.08 45.69
CA TRP A 381 18.15 -8.28 44.85
C TRP A 381 16.73 -8.53 44.39
N VAL A 382 16.59 -9.21 43.28
CA VAL A 382 15.31 -9.70 42.76
C VAL A 382 15.33 -11.23 42.63
N SER A 383 14.17 -11.83 42.70
CA SER A 383 14.01 -13.24 42.41
C SER A 383 13.97 -13.52 40.91
N HIS A 384 13.96 -14.78 40.54
CA HIS A 384 13.69 -15.24 39.17
C HIS A 384 12.34 -14.70 38.64
N ASP A 385 11.35 -14.50 39.51
CA ASP A 385 10.03 -13.99 39.14
C ASP A 385 9.97 -12.46 39.06
N GLY A 386 11.10 -11.75 39.26
CA GLY A 386 11.21 -10.30 39.23
C GLY A 386 10.75 -9.60 40.49
N GLU A 387 10.45 -10.33 41.58
CA GLU A 387 10.06 -9.79 42.85
C GLU A 387 11.28 -9.35 43.67
N ARG A 388 11.19 -8.19 44.33
CA ARG A 388 12.25 -7.72 45.26
C ARG A 388 12.39 -8.69 46.44
N LEU A 389 13.59 -9.14 46.70
CA LEU A 389 13.90 -10.00 47.83
C LEU A 389 14.08 -9.17 49.12
N GLY A 390 13.56 -9.68 50.23
CA GLY A 390 13.80 -9.16 51.58
C GLY A 390 15.17 -9.63 52.13
N SER A 391 15.42 -9.36 53.40
CA SER A 391 16.61 -9.79 54.12
C SER A 391 16.70 -11.34 54.28
N ASP A 392 15.58 -12.03 54.19
CA ASP A 392 15.46 -13.48 54.22
C ASP A 392 15.79 -14.15 52.89
N LEU A 393 15.97 -13.36 51.81
CA LEU A 393 16.25 -13.84 50.47
C LEU A 393 15.21 -14.87 49.97
N VAL A 394 13.97 -14.75 50.37
CA VAL A 394 12.87 -15.61 49.91
C VAL A 394 11.97 -14.86 48.95
N CYS A 395 11.63 -15.43 47.79
CA CYS A 395 10.70 -14.84 46.85
C CYS A 395 9.28 -14.82 47.45
N PRO A 396 8.64 -13.64 47.59
CA PRO A 396 7.30 -13.55 48.17
C PRO A 396 6.22 -14.18 47.28
N ARG A 397 6.50 -14.38 46.00
CA ARG A 397 5.53 -14.93 45.06
C ARG A 397 5.62 -16.45 44.94
N SER A 398 6.83 -16.97 44.71
CA SER A 398 7.04 -18.40 44.45
C SER A 398 7.61 -19.21 45.61
N GLY A 399 8.07 -18.53 46.70
CA GLY A 399 8.72 -19.17 47.82
C GLY A 399 10.16 -19.66 47.49
N ARG A 400 10.70 -19.39 46.30
CA ARG A 400 12.10 -19.74 45.94
C ARG A 400 13.04 -19.04 46.90
N ARG A 401 14.09 -19.79 47.28
CA ARG A 401 15.06 -19.29 48.23
C ARG A 401 16.40 -19.02 47.54
N TYR A 402 17.09 -18.03 48.03
CA TYR A 402 18.39 -17.63 47.54
C TYR A 402 19.38 -17.54 48.69
N ARG A 403 20.66 -17.63 48.39
CA ARG A 403 21.73 -17.38 49.36
C ARG A 403 22.77 -16.43 48.77
N GLU A 404 23.44 -15.70 49.61
CA GLU A 404 24.61 -14.93 49.17
C GLU A 404 25.77 -15.85 48.77
N ALA A 405 26.32 -15.58 47.62
CA ALA A 405 27.47 -16.28 47.04
C ALA A 405 28.62 -15.32 46.82
N GLY A 406 28.86 -14.45 47.82
CA GLY A 406 29.83 -13.37 47.80
C GLY A 406 29.17 -11.99 47.91
N ALA A 407 29.95 -10.92 48.00
CA ALA A 407 29.46 -9.55 48.25
C ALA A 407 28.55 -9.01 47.14
N GLU A 408 28.63 -9.52 45.91
CA GLU A 408 27.91 -9.02 44.76
C GLU A 408 27.15 -10.08 43.98
N ARG A 409 26.82 -11.18 44.61
CA ARG A 409 26.15 -12.30 43.93
C ARG A 409 25.23 -13.03 44.89
N ILE A 410 24.07 -13.41 44.40
CA ILE A 410 23.19 -14.41 44.99
C ILE A 410 23.02 -15.60 44.04
N GLU A 411 22.71 -16.76 44.59
CA GLU A 411 22.33 -17.94 43.83
C GLU A 411 21.08 -18.60 44.40
N GLU A 412 20.25 -19.17 43.53
CA GLU A 412 19.06 -19.92 43.93
C GLU A 412 19.46 -21.20 44.65
N ILE A 413 18.77 -21.52 45.74
CA ILE A 413 18.95 -22.76 46.46
C ILE A 413 17.81 -23.70 46.04
N ALA A 414 18.16 -24.93 45.69
CA ALA A 414 17.21 -25.95 45.27
C ALA A 414 16.20 -26.30 46.36
#